data_39cfedae1f21bb513b39e1d9fa5ae99b
#
_entry.id   39cfedae1f21bb513b39e1d9fa5ae99b
#
_cell.length_a   1.000
_cell.length_b   1.000
_cell.length_c   1.000
_cell.angle_alpha   90.00
_cell.angle_beta   90.00
_cell.angle_gamma   90.00
#
_symmetry.space_group_name_H-M   'P 1'
#
loop_
_entity.id
_entity.type
_entity.pdbx_description
1 polymer ?
#
loop_
_entity_poly.entity_id
_entity_poly.type
_entity_poly.pdbx_seq_one_letter_code
_entity_poly.pdbx_strand_id
1 'polypeptide(L)'
;SRLVHAVESQFPADLPRLVQRMAASPSARVRELAGRRQRVLAALAEPVDLRFTAVDGRMVDTRQWLGRVILVDFWATWCVPCIQAMPHLRELHERYHGRGLEIIGVSLDRAGLTAAVEKVVREQALPWPQLYEGRAHETECAVRYGVQPIPHVLLFGKDGRIVAVNPSRRDLEA
;
A
#
# COMPACT_ATOMS: atom_id res chain seq x y z
N SER A 1 15.09 -16.47 -2.77
CA SER A 1 14.11 -16.41 -1.70
C SER A 1 12.69 -16.32 -2.28
N ARG A 2 11.72 -17.07 -1.77
CA ARG A 2 10.35 -17.21 -2.30
C ARG A 2 9.57 -15.87 -2.37
N LEU A 3 9.90 -14.91 -1.51
CA LEU A 3 9.23 -13.60 -1.45
C LEU A 3 9.60 -12.67 -2.60
N VAL A 4 10.84 -12.72 -3.10
CA VAL A 4 11.26 -11.95 -4.29
C VAL A 4 10.51 -12.45 -5.54
N HIS A 5 10.22 -13.74 -5.63
CA HIS A 5 9.42 -14.32 -6.72
C HIS A 5 7.96 -13.81 -6.75
N ALA A 6 7.39 -13.44 -5.60
CA ALA A 6 6.00 -12.96 -5.52
C ALA A 6 5.84 -11.54 -6.13
N VAL A 7 6.85 -10.69 -6.04
CA VAL A 7 6.84 -9.36 -6.69
C VAL A 7 7.06 -9.52 -8.20
N GLU A 8 7.98 -10.39 -8.61
CA GLU A 8 8.27 -10.66 -10.03
C GLU A 8 7.10 -11.31 -10.74
N SER A 9 6.30 -12.15 -10.06
CA SER A 9 5.14 -12.83 -10.67
C SER A 9 3.93 -11.92 -10.92
N GLN A 10 3.84 -10.77 -10.25
CA GLN A 10 2.74 -9.80 -10.47
C GLN A 10 3.03 -8.82 -11.60
N PHE A 11 4.30 -8.69 -12.01
CA PHE A 11 4.68 -7.86 -13.15
C PHE A 11 5.38 -8.76 -14.18
N PRO A 12 4.87 -8.79 -15.44
CA PRO A 12 5.55 -9.51 -16.50
C PRO A 12 7.02 -9.08 -16.61
N ALA A 13 7.93 -10.04 -16.75
CA ALA A 13 9.38 -9.77 -16.79
C ALA A 13 9.77 -8.81 -17.92
N ASP A 14 8.93 -8.67 -18.96
CA ASP A 14 9.10 -7.77 -20.08
C ASP A 14 8.42 -6.39 -19.86
N LEU A 15 7.75 -6.17 -18.72
CA LEU A 15 7.04 -4.92 -18.42
C LEU A 15 7.93 -3.66 -18.60
N PRO A 16 9.18 -3.61 -18.11
CA PRO A 16 10.04 -2.45 -18.33
C PRO A 16 10.28 -2.15 -19.81
N ARG A 17 10.50 -3.20 -20.62
CA ARG A 17 10.68 -3.08 -22.09
C ARG A 17 9.39 -2.62 -22.78
N LEU A 18 8.24 -3.15 -22.35
CA LEU A 18 6.94 -2.74 -22.88
C LEU A 18 6.68 -1.26 -22.58
N VAL A 19 6.92 -0.81 -21.34
CA VAL A 19 6.75 0.58 -20.94
C VAL A 19 7.69 1.51 -21.73
N GLN A 20 8.92 1.09 -22.00
CA GLN A 20 9.85 1.84 -22.83
C GLN A 20 9.36 1.99 -24.28
N ARG A 21 8.82 0.92 -24.88
CA ARG A 21 8.19 0.98 -26.21
C ARG A 21 6.96 1.89 -26.22
N MET A 22 6.12 1.84 -25.19
CA MET A 22 4.97 2.73 -25.05
C MET A 22 5.38 4.20 -24.92
N ALA A 23 6.51 4.50 -24.29
CA ALA A 23 7.03 5.86 -24.17
C ALA A 23 7.46 6.46 -25.52
N ALA A 24 7.81 5.62 -26.50
CA ALA A 24 8.13 6.03 -27.86
C ALA A 24 6.90 6.08 -28.79
N SER A 25 5.69 5.84 -28.28
CA SER A 25 4.45 5.82 -29.08
C SER A 25 4.14 7.21 -29.67
N PRO A 26 3.64 7.29 -30.91
CA PRO A 26 3.13 8.54 -31.48
C PRO A 26 1.91 9.07 -30.72
N SER A 27 1.14 8.22 -30.05
CA SER A 27 -0.04 8.60 -29.27
C SER A 27 0.36 9.26 -27.94
N ALA A 28 -0.08 10.49 -27.71
CA ALA A 28 0.12 11.22 -26.47
C ALA A 28 -0.45 10.46 -25.25
N ARG A 29 -1.63 9.84 -25.42
CA ARG A 29 -2.27 9.04 -24.36
C ARG A 29 -1.44 7.82 -23.97
N VAL A 30 -0.82 7.14 -24.94
CA VAL A 30 0.05 5.98 -24.67
C VAL A 30 1.32 6.43 -23.97
N ARG A 31 1.92 7.56 -24.36
CA ARG A 31 3.10 8.11 -23.68
C ARG A 31 2.79 8.51 -22.23
N GLU A 32 1.63 9.12 -22.00
CA GLU A 32 1.19 9.46 -20.64
C GLU A 32 1.04 8.22 -19.76
N LEU A 33 0.40 7.17 -20.29
CA LEU A 33 0.27 5.89 -19.57
C LEU A 33 1.64 5.26 -19.29
N ALA A 34 2.57 5.31 -20.24
CA ALA A 34 3.93 4.85 -20.05
C ALA A 34 4.63 5.62 -18.93
N GLY A 35 4.51 6.94 -18.90
CA GLY A 35 5.07 7.78 -17.83
C GLY A 35 4.51 7.46 -16.45
N ARG A 36 3.21 7.19 -16.33
CA ARG A 36 2.59 6.73 -15.08
C ARG A 36 3.18 5.38 -14.64
N ARG A 37 3.31 4.42 -15.56
CA ARG A 37 3.88 3.09 -15.29
C ARG A 37 5.37 3.16 -14.90
N GLN A 38 6.15 4.03 -15.54
CA GLN A 38 7.55 4.25 -15.17
C GLN A 38 7.69 4.77 -13.73
N ARG A 39 6.84 5.73 -13.33
CA ARG A 39 6.85 6.23 -11.94
C ARG A 39 6.51 5.13 -10.93
N VAL A 40 5.52 4.29 -11.22
CA VAL A 40 5.18 3.15 -10.36
C VAL A 40 6.36 2.19 -10.24
N LEU A 41 6.98 1.79 -11.37
CA LEU A 41 8.13 0.90 -11.35
C LEU A 41 9.32 1.48 -10.55
N ALA A 42 9.57 2.79 -10.68
CA ALA A 42 10.59 3.46 -9.89
C ALA A 42 10.25 3.43 -8.39
N ALA A 43 9.00 3.73 -8.02
CA ALA A 43 8.55 3.72 -6.64
C ALA A 43 8.62 2.32 -5.99
N LEU A 44 8.35 1.28 -6.78
CA LEU A 44 8.46 -0.12 -6.31
C LEU A 44 9.93 -0.53 -6.05
N ALA A 45 10.89 0.12 -6.70
CA ALA A 45 12.32 -0.16 -6.54
C ALA A 45 12.97 0.63 -5.37
N GLU A 46 12.31 1.69 -4.89
CA GLU A 46 12.82 2.54 -3.82
C GLU A 46 12.29 2.11 -2.45
N PRO A 47 13.02 2.41 -1.37
CA PRO A 47 12.49 2.22 -0.02
C PRO A 47 11.22 3.04 0.23
N VAL A 48 10.35 2.53 1.09
CA VAL A 48 9.13 3.25 1.52
C VAL A 48 9.50 4.58 2.17
N ASP A 49 8.91 5.66 1.66
CA ASP A 49 9.05 7.00 2.24
C ASP A 49 7.66 7.64 2.29
N LEU A 50 6.98 7.44 3.42
CA LEU A 50 5.67 8.00 3.72
C LEU A 50 5.78 8.88 4.96
N ARG A 51 5.29 10.12 4.84
CA ARG A 51 5.20 11.08 5.95
C ARG A 51 3.82 11.70 5.92
N PHE A 52 3.10 11.54 7.01
CA PHE A 52 1.75 12.07 7.12
C PHE A 52 1.33 12.23 8.59
N THR A 53 0.27 13.01 8.79
CA THR A 53 -0.47 13.01 10.05
C THR A 53 -1.64 12.05 9.89
N ALA A 54 -1.69 11.04 10.76
CA ALA A 54 -2.79 10.08 10.77
C ALA A 54 -4.10 10.72 11.25
N VAL A 55 -5.23 10.06 10.98
CA VAL A 55 -6.58 10.53 11.38
C VAL A 55 -6.68 10.78 12.89
N ASP A 56 -5.93 10.04 13.69
CA ASP A 56 -5.87 10.18 15.15
C ASP A 56 -4.83 11.21 15.64
N GLY A 57 -4.21 11.96 14.73
CA GLY A 57 -3.23 13.01 15.02
C GLY A 57 -1.80 12.52 15.17
N ARG A 58 -1.52 11.21 15.10
CA ARG A 58 -0.13 10.69 15.15
C ARG A 58 0.66 11.12 13.92
N MET A 59 1.88 11.61 14.15
CA MET A 59 2.83 11.86 13.06
C MET A 59 3.51 10.55 12.67
N VAL A 60 3.47 10.18 11.39
CA VAL A 60 4.11 8.99 10.84
C VAL A 60 5.24 9.42 9.90
N ASP A 61 6.41 8.85 10.10
CA ASP A 61 7.57 8.93 9.20
C ASP A 61 8.17 7.52 9.11
N THR A 62 7.92 6.84 7.99
CA THR A 62 8.35 5.44 7.80
C THR A 62 9.86 5.26 7.77
N ARG A 63 10.64 6.33 7.58
CA ARG A 63 12.11 6.27 7.67
C ARG A 63 12.59 5.95 9.08
N GLN A 64 11.78 6.27 10.09
CA GLN A 64 12.05 5.91 11.49
C GLN A 64 11.77 4.42 11.77
N TRP A 65 11.13 3.73 10.82
CA TRP A 65 10.78 2.32 10.91
C TRP A 65 11.70 1.41 10.09
N LEU A 66 12.82 1.94 9.60
CA LEU A 66 13.85 1.09 8.97
C LEU A 66 14.33 0.02 9.96
N GLY A 67 14.49 -1.21 9.48
CA GLY A 67 14.73 -2.39 10.31
C GLY A 67 13.47 -3.12 10.75
N ARG A 68 12.28 -2.55 10.49
CA ARG A 68 10.97 -3.17 10.70
C ARG A 68 10.35 -3.61 9.38
N VAL A 69 9.44 -4.55 9.46
CA VAL A 69 8.55 -4.92 8.34
C VAL A 69 7.35 -3.98 8.37
N ILE A 70 6.99 -3.41 7.22
CA ILE A 70 5.88 -2.47 7.13
C ILE A 70 4.82 -3.05 6.18
N LEU A 71 3.59 -3.17 6.66
CA LEU A 71 2.43 -3.55 5.87
C LEU A 71 1.58 -2.31 5.62
N VAL A 72 1.34 -1.99 4.34
CA VAL A 72 0.45 -0.90 3.94
C VAL A 72 -0.82 -1.50 3.35
N ASP A 73 -1.95 -1.29 4.04
CA ASP A 73 -3.27 -1.78 3.66
C ASP A 73 -4.10 -0.66 3.04
N PHE A 74 -4.50 -0.82 1.78
CA PHE A 74 -5.38 0.12 1.08
C PHE A 74 -6.81 -0.36 1.16
N TRP A 75 -7.66 0.46 1.77
CA TRP A 75 -9.05 0.13 2.07
C TRP A 75 -9.99 1.32 1.86
N ALA A 76 -11.29 1.12 2.01
CA ALA A 76 -12.28 2.19 2.06
C ALA A 76 -13.51 1.74 2.86
N THR A 77 -14.30 2.70 3.36
CA THR A 77 -15.50 2.42 4.15
C THR A 77 -16.57 1.64 3.38
N TRP A 78 -16.60 1.75 2.08
CA TRP A 78 -17.50 1.02 1.16
C TRP A 78 -16.94 -0.33 0.70
N CYS A 79 -15.69 -0.66 1.01
CA CYS A 79 -15.03 -1.90 0.60
C CYS A 79 -15.31 -3.03 1.59
N VAL A 80 -16.40 -3.76 1.37
CA VAL A 80 -16.79 -4.89 2.24
C VAL A 80 -15.68 -5.93 2.42
N PRO A 81 -14.97 -6.40 1.35
CA PRO A 81 -13.87 -7.35 1.53
C PRO A 81 -12.71 -6.79 2.36
N CYS A 82 -12.45 -5.46 2.26
CA CYS A 82 -11.41 -4.82 3.09
C CYS A 82 -11.77 -4.89 4.57
N ILE A 83 -13.03 -4.53 4.91
CA ILE A 83 -13.54 -4.60 6.29
C ILE A 83 -13.46 -6.02 6.83
N GLN A 84 -13.81 -7.02 6.03
CA GLN A 84 -13.72 -8.43 6.41
C GLN A 84 -12.29 -8.92 6.66
N ALA A 85 -11.29 -8.30 6.05
CA ALA A 85 -9.88 -8.64 6.26
C ALA A 85 -9.28 -8.02 7.55
N MET A 86 -9.86 -6.94 8.08
CA MET A 86 -9.32 -6.19 9.22
C MET A 86 -9.12 -7.02 10.50
N PRO A 87 -10.02 -7.95 10.87
CA PRO A 87 -9.78 -8.81 12.03
C PRO A 87 -8.48 -9.61 11.91
N HIS A 88 -8.17 -10.13 10.71
CA HIS A 88 -6.92 -10.86 10.49
C HIS A 88 -5.69 -9.94 10.57
N LEU A 89 -5.76 -8.71 10.02
CA LEU A 89 -4.67 -7.74 10.15
C LEU A 89 -4.43 -7.37 11.63
N ARG A 90 -5.50 -7.32 12.43
CA ARG A 90 -5.39 -7.08 13.87
C ARG A 90 -4.69 -8.24 14.59
N GLU A 91 -5.05 -9.49 14.28
CA GLU A 91 -4.35 -10.68 14.79
C GLU A 91 -2.86 -10.65 14.44
N LEU A 92 -2.51 -10.28 13.20
CA LEU A 92 -1.12 -10.11 12.78
C LEU A 92 -0.41 -9.01 13.57
N HIS A 93 -1.07 -7.87 13.75
CA HIS A 93 -0.51 -6.76 14.53
C HIS A 93 -0.27 -7.19 15.98
N GLU A 94 -1.27 -7.78 16.65
CA GLU A 94 -1.14 -8.27 18.03
C GLU A 94 0.04 -9.25 18.18
N ARG A 95 0.22 -10.14 17.20
CA ARG A 95 1.23 -11.18 17.24
C ARG A 95 2.65 -10.69 16.92
N TYR A 96 2.78 -9.71 16.00
CA TYR A 96 4.07 -9.36 15.40
C TYR A 96 4.52 -7.92 15.62
N HIS A 97 3.68 -7.01 16.11
CA HIS A 97 4.08 -5.61 16.36
C HIS A 97 5.27 -5.52 17.32
N GLY A 98 5.23 -6.25 18.43
CA GLY A 98 6.36 -6.34 19.37
C GLY A 98 7.61 -7.02 18.80
N ARG A 99 7.49 -7.66 17.62
CA ARG A 99 8.58 -8.34 16.89
C ARG A 99 9.04 -7.56 15.65
N GLY A 100 8.54 -6.33 15.48
CA GLY A 100 8.97 -5.41 14.43
C GLY A 100 8.08 -5.37 13.20
N LEU A 101 6.77 -5.66 13.32
CA LEU A 101 5.78 -5.36 12.30
C LEU A 101 5.13 -4.03 12.60
N GLU A 102 5.08 -3.14 11.62
CA GLU A 102 4.25 -1.95 11.59
C GLU A 102 3.15 -2.10 10.53
N ILE A 103 1.97 -1.56 10.79
CA ILE A 103 0.89 -1.49 9.81
C ILE A 103 0.49 -0.03 9.59
N ILE A 104 0.16 0.31 8.36
CA ILE A 104 -0.44 1.60 7.97
C ILE A 104 -1.71 1.27 7.19
N GLY A 105 -2.83 1.85 7.57
CA GLY A 105 -4.03 1.86 6.74
C GLY A 105 -4.03 3.11 5.85
N VAL A 106 -4.41 2.95 4.59
CA VAL A 106 -4.58 4.04 3.63
C VAL A 106 -6.02 4.02 3.15
N SER A 107 -6.83 4.97 3.62
CA SER A 107 -8.23 5.08 3.21
C SER A 107 -8.33 5.73 1.83
N LEU A 108 -9.01 5.04 0.90
CA LEU A 108 -9.35 5.54 -0.43
C LEU A 108 -10.77 6.10 -0.47
N ASP A 109 -11.23 6.66 0.63
CA ASP A 109 -12.49 7.38 0.68
C ASP A 109 -12.36 8.79 0.10
N ARG A 110 -13.49 9.34 -0.35
CA ARG A 110 -13.56 10.71 -0.88
C ARG A 110 -13.63 11.74 0.26
N ALA A 111 -13.39 12.99 -0.07
CA ALA A 111 -13.50 14.10 0.85
C ALA A 111 -14.86 14.14 1.58
N GLY A 112 -14.84 14.59 2.84
CA GLY A 112 -16.03 14.69 3.68
C GLY A 112 -16.38 13.42 4.45
N LEU A 113 -15.59 12.34 4.34
CA LEU A 113 -15.88 11.06 5.00
C LEU A 113 -15.00 10.80 6.24
N THR A 114 -14.33 11.81 6.78
CA THR A 114 -13.48 11.67 7.98
C THR A 114 -14.19 10.93 9.11
N ALA A 115 -15.40 11.36 9.46
CA ALA A 115 -16.17 10.72 10.55
C ALA A 115 -16.54 9.25 10.25
N ALA A 116 -16.78 8.91 8.97
CA ALA A 116 -17.05 7.54 8.55
C ALA A 116 -15.79 6.67 8.65
N VAL A 117 -14.65 7.20 8.22
CA VAL A 117 -13.33 6.54 8.35
C VAL A 117 -13.02 6.30 9.82
N GLU A 118 -13.11 7.32 10.67
CA GLU A 118 -12.90 7.20 12.12
C GLU A 118 -13.85 6.19 12.78
N LYS A 119 -15.12 6.16 12.33
CA LYS A 119 -16.11 5.20 12.81
C LYS A 119 -15.65 3.77 12.55
N VAL A 120 -15.25 3.44 11.31
CA VAL A 120 -14.75 2.10 10.96
C VAL A 120 -13.49 1.77 11.78
N VAL A 121 -12.54 2.70 11.90
CA VAL A 121 -11.31 2.50 12.68
C VAL A 121 -11.63 2.12 14.13
N ARG A 122 -12.60 2.82 14.75
CA ARG A 122 -13.07 2.49 16.12
C ARG A 122 -13.80 1.17 16.20
N GLU A 123 -14.74 0.91 15.29
CA GLU A 123 -15.56 -0.32 15.30
C GLU A 123 -14.73 -1.57 15.04
N GLN A 124 -13.71 -1.46 14.18
CA GLN A 124 -12.78 -2.55 13.89
C GLN A 124 -11.60 -2.60 14.87
N ALA A 125 -11.53 -1.67 15.83
CA ALA A 125 -10.47 -1.56 16.84
C ALA A 125 -9.07 -1.60 16.21
N LEU A 126 -8.82 -0.79 15.16
CA LEU A 126 -7.54 -0.76 14.45
C LEU A 126 -6.51 0.09 15.21
N PRO A 127 -5.42 -0.52 15.76
CA PRO A 127 -4.47 0.20 16.60
C PRO A 127 -3.42 0.99 15.81
N TRP A 128 -3.29 0.72 14.51
CA TRP A 128 -2.28 1.34 13.64
C TRP A 128 -2.76 2.64 12.98
N PRO A 129 -1.83 3.53 12.58
CA PRO A 129 -2.17 4.82 11.97
C PRO A 129 -2.91 4.66 10.66
N GLN A 130 -3.83 5.60 10.41
CA GLN A 130 -4.63 5.65 9.20
C GLN A 130 -4.33 6.94 8.44
N LEU A 131 -3.86 6.81 7.19
CA LEU A 131 -3.76 7.91 6.25
C LEU A 131 -5.11 8.10 5.56
N TYR A 132 -5.65 9.32 5.61
CA TYR A 132 -6.85 9.72 4.89
C TYR A 132 -6.67 11.13 4.29
N GLU A 133 -6.64 11.22 2.98
CA GLU A 133 -6.51 12.49 2.25
C GLU A 133 -7.83 12.97 1.63
N GLY A 134 -8.85 12.12 1.62
CA GLY A 134 -10.13 12.43 0.97
C GLY A 134 -10.06 12.49 -0.56
N ARG A 135 -9.04 11.89 -1.17
CA ARG A 135 -8.75 11.94 -2.61
C ARG A 135 -9.03 10.64 -3.35
N ALA A 136 -9.65 9.66 -2.69
CA ALA A 136 -9.91 8.34 -3.25
C ALA A 136 -8.63 7.73 -3.85
N HIS A 137 -8.70 7.20 -5.06
CA HIS A 137 -7.55 6.62 -5.77
C HIS A 137 -6.51 7.66 -6.23
N GLU A 138 -6.79 8.96 -6.05
CA GLU A 138 -5.86 10.07 -6.28
C GLU A 138 -5.02 10.38 -5.03
N THR A 139 -5.19 9.63 -3.93
CA THR A 139 -4.33 9.66 -2.76
C THR A 139 -2.88 9.46 -3.20
N GLU A 140 -1.95 10.30 -2.70
CA GLU A 140 -0.56 10.29 -3.18
C GLU A 140 0.06 8.90 -3.10
N CYS A 141 -0.16 8.21 -1.99
CA CYS A 141 0.32 6.85 -1.79
C CYS A 141 -0.24 5.86 -2.83
N ALA A 142 -1.55 5.92 -3.14
CA ALA A 142 -2.17 5.05 -4.13
C ALA A 142 -1.64 5.31 -5.54
N VAL A 143 -1.48 6.59 -5.91
CA VAL A 143 -0.91 6.99 -7.21
C VAL A 143 0.55 6.54 -7.33
N ARG A 144 1.35 6.75 -6.26
CA ARG A 144 2.77 6.37 -6.21
C ARG A 144 2.98 4.89 -6.49
N TYR A 145 2.20 4.03 -5.87
CA TYR A 145 2.32 2.57 -6.00
C TYR A 145 1.39 1.95 -7.05
N GLY A 146 0.59 2.77 -7.76
CA GLY A 146 -0.29 2.31 -8.83
C GLY A 146 -1.46 1.47 -8.37
N VAL A 147 -1.92 1.70 -7.14
CA VAL A 147 -3.06 0.98 -6.55
C VAL A 147 -4.34 1.37 -7.27
N GLN A 148 -5.06 0.38 -7.80
CA GLN A 148 -6.34 0.56 -8.49
C GLN A 148 -7.47 -0.20 -7.80
N PRO A 149 -7.48 -1.57 -7.81
CA PRO A 149 -8.48 -2.31 -7.05
C PRO A 149 -8.08 -2.37 -5.57
N ILE A 150 -9.09 -2.42 -4.70
CA ILE A 150 -8.96 -2.74 -3.28
C ILE A 150 -9.85 -3.96 -2.95
N PRO A 151 -9.51 -4.80 -1.97
CA PRO A 151 -8.37 -4.65 -1.06
C PRO A 151 -7.02 -4.76 -1.77
N HIS A 152 -6.03 -4.00 -1.31
CA HIS A 152 -4.67 -4.04 -1.83
C HIS A 152 -3.68 -3.88 -0.68
N VAL A 153 -2.68 -4.75 -0.64
CA VAL A 153 -1.68 -4.77 0.42
C VAL A 153 -0.28 -4.73 -0.18
N LEU A 154 0.55 -3.86 0.35
CA LEU A 154 2.00 -3.84 0.08
C LEU A 154 2.75 -4.24 1.34
N LEU A 155 3.67 -5.19 1.21
CA LEU A 155 4.56 -5.60 2.29
C LEU A 155 5.98 -5.13 1.99
N PHE A 156 6.55 -4.35 2.90
CA PHE A 156 7.92 -3.86 2.82
C PHE A 156 8.80 -4.62 3.80
N GLY A 157 9.97 -5.03 3.36
CA GLY A 157 10.98 -5.67 4.18
C GLY A 157 11.69 -4.68 5.11
N LYS A 158 12.60 -5.19 5.91
CA LYS A 158 13.39 -4.40 6.88
C LYS A 158 14.27 -3.33 6.24
N ASP A 159 14.59 -3.48 4.97
CA ASP A 159 15.32 -2.52 4.14
C ASP A 159 14.39 -1.44 3.53
N GLY A 160 13.10 -1.50 3.85
CA GLY A 160 12.06 -0.61 3.33
C GLY A 160 11.60 -0.93 1.90
N ARG A 161 12.15 -1.97 1.24
CA ARG A 161 11.77 -2.34 -0.13
C ARG A 161 10.58 -3.28 -0.14
N ILE A 162 9.78 -3.21 -1.21
CA ILE A 162 8.64 -4.11 -1.38
C ILE A 162 9.14 -5.54 -1.53
N VAL A 163 8.61 -6.43 -0.70
CA VAL A 163 8.87 -7.86 -0.73
C VAL A 163 7.67 -8.68 -1.18
N ALA A 164 6.46 -8.14 -1.04
CA ALA A 164 5.25 -8.77 -1.57
C ALA A 164 4.16 -7.74 -1.86
N VAL A 165 3.31 -8.07 -2.85
CA VAL A 165 2.10 -7.33 -3.21
C VAL A 165 0.94 -8.31 -3.10
N ASN A 166 -0.11 -7.94 -2.38
CA ASN A 166 -1.26 -8.78 -2.09
C ASN A 166 -0.87 -10.19 -1.59
N PRO A 167 0.00 -10.28 -0.55
CA PRO A 167 0.41 -11.57 -0.01
C PRO A 167 -0.83 -12.33 0.49
N SER A 168 -0.83 -13.65 0.28
CA SER A 168 -1.86 -14.50 0.87
C SER A 168 -1.71 -14.56 2.40
N ARG A 169 -2.76 -14.99 3.10
CA ARG A 169 -2.70 -15.20 4.55
C ARG A 169 -1.50 -16.09 4.95
N ARG A 170 -1.23 -17.16 4.18
CA ARG A 170 -0.10 -18.07 4.44
C ARG A 170 1.25 -17.37 4.29
N ASP A 171 1.37 -16.44 3.36
CA ASP A 171 2.63 -15.71 3.13
C ASP A 171 2.91 -14.72 4.27
N LEU A 172 1.87 -14.19 4.91
CA LEU A 172 1.98 -13.28 6.06
C LEU A 172 2.30 -14.01 7.38
N GLU A 173 2.01 -15.30 7.48
CA GLU A 173 2.23 -16.13 8.68
C GLU A 173 3.53 -16.95 8.62
N ALA A 174 4.21 -16.99 7.46
CA ALA A 174 5.45 -17.74 7.21
C ALA A 174 6.71 -16.93 7.58
#